data_2a2263557d393f0692b54131144b6ffe
#
_entry.id   2a2263557d393f0692b54131144b6ffe
#
_cell.length_a   1.000
_cell.length_b   1.000
_cell.length_c   1.000
_cell.angle_alpha   90.00
_cell.angle_beta   90.00
_cell.angle_gamma   90.00
#
_symmetry.space_group_name_H-M   'P 1'
#
loop_
_entity.id
_entity.type
_entity.pdbx_description
1 polymer ?
#
loop_
_entity_poly.entity_id
_entity_poly.type
_entity_poly.pdbx_seq_one_letter_code
_entity_poly.pdbx_strand_id
1 'polypeptide(L)'
;MGFMIGKYGVTLHRRITDHIFYSFSDNRMNRIWLVVLVMLACGCSGQERLRVCVSDEVVQSSYLGNGVEWDPYDEAPSWGAEVSDADWETLFTRVDFLRPGFIRCMVGGQNLYYDRGTFDRERNAASLLKLLSFCQDRGIEVIYGEFNPPDRSLKADDAWVKMSVDYLDWLVQEKGFDCIRHFIIFNEPDGDWATPEGDYGFWKSMMERFHAEMARHPGLLEKVTLAGPDVVIEYRNPASAYDAPGWVAQTAADLDSLVGLYDIHAYPGQHQVRSGAFADMLGEFRIPEGKRLVLGEAGYKYWREEDAALQAENDRRAEASPYTLGTDSQMLCGDFFYGLDLSILAMDVMNGGVAGLAVWMLDDALHAGGSSPRNLKIWGFWNILGEELFGDKSLEAPKPSFYSWALMSRYFPRGCDILKVDAPPVEGLRMAAACLDGRRTFAVVNFSESDRILDAAIPLSGGVRYEYVEGACPTDADGLPVPVATGIGGNRHKLTVPAQGLVLLTDMP
;
A
#
# COMPACT_ATOMS: atom_id res chain seq x y z
N MET A 1 -10.99 -43.91 30.67
CA MET A 1 -10.06 -44.85 30.06
C MET A 1 -8.96 -43.97 29.45
N GLY A 2 -7.87 -43.71 30.00
CA GLY A 2 -6.96 -44.45 30.87
C GLY A 2 -5.72 -44.91 30.11
N PHE A 3 -4.59 -44.41 30.61
CA PHE A 3 -3.22 -44.85 30.34
C PHE A 3 -2.45 -44.21 29.17
N MET A 4 -1.20 -43.82 29.28
CA MET A 4 -0.19 -43.86 30.37
C MET A 4 0.97 -42.92 30.09
N ILE A 5 1.57 -42.48 31.17
CA ILE A 5 2.77 -41.69 31.37
C ILE A 5 4.03 -42.47 30.90
N GLY A 6 4.97 -41.78 30.28
CA GLY A 6 6.34 -42.26 30.11
C GLY A 6 7.37 -41.18 30.41
N LYS A 7 7.86 -41.11 31.64
CA LYS A 7 9.06 -40.40 32.08
C LYS A 7 10.30 -41.08 31.57
N TYR A 8 11.25 -40.35 31.01
CA TYR A 8 12.68 -40.66 31.15
C TYR A 8 13.44 -39.33 31.34
N GLY A 9 13.98 -39.22 32.41
CA GLY A 9 15.03 -38.59 33.03
C GLY A 9 16.39 -39.05 32.52
N VAL A 10 17.29 -38.11 32.27
CA VAL A 10 18.70 -38.39 32.03
C VAL A 10 19.57 -37.41 32.77
N THR A 11 20.43 -37.99 33.41
CA THR A 11 21.48 -37.68 34.34
C THR A 11 22.57 -36.78 33.78
N LEU A 12 22.93 -35.81 34.61
CA LEU A 12 24.13 -35.00 34.57
C LEU A 12 25.38 -35.85 34.61
N HIS A 13 26.41 -35.57 33.82
CA HIS A 13 27.78 -35.96 34.11
C HIS A 13 28.73 -34.76 34.06
N ARG A 14 29.10 -34.32 35.26
CA ARG A 14 30.29 -33.54 35.59
C ARG A 14 31.51 -34.44 35.52
N ARG A 15 32.56 -33.99 34.90
CA ARG A 15 34.01 -34.11 35.14
C ARG A 15 34.72 -33.66 33.85
N ILE A 16 35.54 -32.64 33.92
CA ILE A 16 36.96 -32.70 34.17
C ILE A 16 37.48 -31.28 34.44
N THR A 17 37.81 -30.99 35.68
CA THR A 17 38.85 -30.07 36.09
C THR A 17 40.01 -30.99 36.44
N ASP A 18 41.20 -30.67 35.86
CA ASP A 18 42.48 -30.59 36.53
C ASP A 18 43.62 -30.75 35.52
N HIS A 19 44.67 -29.94 35.81
CA HIS A 19 46.05 -29.98 35.27
C HIS A 19 46.27 -29.23 33.96
N ILE A 20 46.77 -27.99 34.09
CA ILE A 20 48.17 -27.67 33.78
C ILE A 20 48.48 -26.33 34.42
N PHE A 21 49.13 -26.37 35.59
CA PHE A 21 50.02 -25.31 36.07
C PHE A 21 51.37 -25.53 35.40
N TYR A 22 51.82 -24.65 34.53
CA TYR A 22 53.22 -24.46 34.24
C TYR A 22 53.56 -22.98 34.27
N SER A 23 54.49 -22.68 35.12
CA SER A 23 55.29 -21.48 35.31
C SER A 23 55.58 -20.72 34.02
N PHE A 24 55.27 -19.45 34.02
CA PHE A 24 55.90 -18.48 33.11
C PHE A 24 56.44 -17.29 33.91
N SER A 25 57.74 -17.35 34.04
CA SER A 25 58.54 -16.20 34.37
C SER A 25 58.64 -15.26 33.15
N ASP A 26 58.58 -13.98 33.44
CA ASP A 26 59.00 -12.83 32.63
C ASP A 26 58.85 -12.83 31.10
N ASN A 27 57.91 -12.02 30.62
CA ASN A 27 58.11 -11.29 29.38
C ASN A 27 57.22 -10.03 29.32
N ARG A 28 57.70 -8.92 29.83
CA ARG A 28 57.04 -7.62 29.72
C ARG A 28 56.88 -7.15 28.25
N MET A 29 57.67 -7.70 27.32
CA MET A 29 57.59 -7.33 25.90
C MET A 29 56.36 -7.94 25.17
N ASN A 30 55.89 -9.13 25.52
CA ASN A 30 54.74 -9.75 24.84
C ASN A 30 53.40 -9.10 25.21
N ARG A 31 53.32 -8.41 26.36
CA ARG A 31 52.09 -7.69 26.74
C ARG A 31 51.90 -6.40 25.94
N ILE A 32 52.98 -5.75 25.50
CA ILE A 32 52.91 -4.52 24.70
C ILE A 32 52.43 -4.85 23.28
N TRP A 33 52.89 -5.95 22.69
CA TRP A 33 52.41 -6.40 21.37
C TRP A 33 50.96 -6.89 21.35
N LEU A 34 50.48 -7.52 22.41
CA LEU A 34 49.08 -7.96 22.51
C LEU A 34 48.16 -6.76 22.70
N VAL A 35 48.55 -5.75 23.46
CA VAL A 35 47.76 -4.51 23.61
C VAL A 35 47.81 -3.67 22.34
N VAL A 36 48.92 -3.64 21.61
CA VAL A 36 49.02 -2.96 20.30
C VAL A 36 48.25 -3.70 19.22
N LEU A 37 48.20 -5.05 19.21
CA LEU A 37 47.35 -5.83 18.30
C LEU A 37 45.88 -5.71 18.65
N VAL A 38 45.50 -5.63 19.92
CA VAL A 38 44.10 -5.38 20.33
C VAL A 38 43.70 -3.94 20.06
N MET A 39 44.61 -2.96 20.19
CA MET A 39 44.33 -1.57 19.79
C MET A 39 44.33 -1.37 18.27
N LEU A 40 45.10 -2.17 17.50
CA LEU A 40 45.02 -2.16 16.04
C LEU A 40 43.81 -2.94 15.51
N ALA A 41 43.25 -3.89 16.25
CA ALA A 41 41.97 -4.55 15.94
C ALA A 41 40.76 -3.72 16.39
N CYS A 42 40.92 -2.76 17.31
CA CYS A 42 39.95 -1.71 17.62
C CYS A 42 40.15 -0.44 16.76
N GLY A 43 41.03 -0.51 15.76
CA GLY A 43 41.29 0.56 14.81
C GLY A 43 40.18 0.65 13.78
N CYS A 44 39.32 1.62 13.94
CA CYS A 44 38.47 2.21 12.91
C CYS A 44 37.85 1.19 11.92
N SER A 45 36.79 0.56 12.28
CA SER A 45 35.77 0.20 11.32
C SER A 45 35.20 1.54 10.82
N GLY A 46 35.89 2.19 9.91
CA GLY A 46 35.33 3.29 9.14
C GLY A 46 34.06 2.71 8.50
N GLN A 47 32.91 3.15 8.98
CA GLN A 47 31.64 2.71 8.45
C GLN A 47 31.70 2.85 6.93
N GLU A 48 31.62 1.74 6.21
CA GLU A 48 31.82 1.69 4.76
C GLU A 48 30.80 2.62 4.11
N ARG A 49 31.30 3.59 3.33
CA ARG A 49 30.44 4.55 2.64
C ARG A 49 29.95 3.92 1.35
N LEU A 50 28.66 3.74 1.27
CA LEU A 50 28.01 3.24 0.07
C LEU A 50 27.87 4.39 -0.95
N ARG A 51 28.41 4.20 -2.15
CA ARG A 51 28.23 5.14 -3.25
C ARG A 51 26.93 4.83 -3.99
N VAL A 52 26.09 5.85 -4.11
CA VAL A 52 24.79 5.80 -4.80
C VAL A 52 24.78 6.88 -5.87
N CYS A 53 24.29 6.55 -7.07
CA CYS A 53 24.13 7.51 -8.15
C CYS A 53 22.71 7.41 -8.71
N VAL A 54 21.98 8.52 -8.70
CA VAL A 54 20.73 8.63 -9.45
C VAL A 54 21.09 9.01 -10.88
N SER A 55 20.85 8.11 -11.83
CA SER A 55 21.15 8.35 -13.25
C SER A 55 19.99 9.10 -13.93
N ASP A 56 20.20 9.49 -15.20
CA ASP A 56 19.13 10.03 -16.04
C ASP A 56 18.41 8.91 -16.84
N GLU A 57 18.78 7.65 -16.62
CA GLU A 57 18.11 6.49 -17.24
C GLU A 57 16.72 6.33 -16.60
N VAL A 58 15.70 6.36 -17.46
CA VAL A 58 14.30 6.19 -17.05
C VAL A 58 13.98 4.69 -17.00
N VAL A 59 13.60 4.19 -15.83
CA VAL A 59 13.12 2.83 -15.62
C VAL A 59 11.65 2.73 -16.04
N GLN A 60 10.87 3.75 -15.68
CA GLN A 60 9.45 3.84 -16.00
C GLN A 60 9.09 5.30 -16.25
N SER A 61 8.45 5.59 -17.38
CA SER A 61 7.97 6.92 -17.73
C SER A 61 6.53 7.13 -17.28
N SER A 62 6.20 8.37 -16.93
CA SER A 62 4.83 8.80 -16.64
C SER A 62 4.13 7.93 -15.57
N TYR A 63 4.79 7.74 -14.44
CA TYR A 63 4.22 7.02 -13.29
C TYR A 63 2.84 7.57 -12.92
N LEU A 64 1.86 6.69 -12.67
CA LEU A 64 0.51 7.14 -12.24
C LEU A 64 0.51 7.71 -10.82
N GLY A 65 1.50 7.35 -10.02
CA GLY A 65 1.66 7.80 -8.65
C GLY A 65 1.29 6.73 -7.63
N ASN A 66 1.55 7.06 -6.37
CA ASN A 66 1.06 6.31 -5.24
C ASN A 66 -0.29 6.89 -4.82
N GLY A 67 -1.22 6.01 -4.51
CA GLY A 67 -2.60 6.33 -4.21
C GLY A 67 -3.08 5.63 -2.95
N VAL A 68 -4.38 5.62 -2.79
CA VAL A 68 -5.07 5.03 -1.65
C VAL A 68 -6.47 4.63 -2.05
N GLU A 69 -7.00 3.58 -1.43
CA GLU A 69 -8.42 3.33 -1.51
C GLU A 69 -9.16 4.31 -0.61
N TRP A 70 -10.05 5.08 -1.22
CA TRP A 70 -10.90 6.03 -0.55
C TRP A 70 -12.33 5.89 -1.06
N ASP A 71 -13.13 5.13 -0.33
CA ASP A 71 -14.52 4.87 -0.62
C ASP A 71 -15.43 5.93 0.01
N PRO A 72 -16.69 6.05 -0.42
CA PRO A 72 -17.63 6.92 0.24
C PRO A 72 -17.95 6.38 1.65
N TYR A 73 -18.31 7.29 2.56
CA TYR A 73 -18.79 6.94 3.91
C TYR A 73 -20.29 6.56 3.87
N ASP A 74 -20.67 5.72 2.93
CA ASP A 74 -22.07 5.36 2.64
C ASP A 74 -22.65 4.34 3.63
N GLU A 75 -21.80 3.65 4.39
CA GLU A 75 -22.20 2.76 5.49
C GLU A 75 -22.46 3.52 6.79
N ALA A 76 -21.82 4.67 7.03
CA ALA A 76 -21.88 5.40 8.30
C ALA A 76 -23.31 5.76 8.74
N PRO A 77 -24.25 6.15 7.86
CA PRO A 77 -25.65 6.38 8.27
C PRO A 77 -26.33 5.16 8.87
N SER A 78 -25.96 3.94 8.44
CA SER A 78 -26.49 2.70 9.02
C SER A 78 -26.02 2.45 10.46
N TRP A 79 -24.89 3.08 10.83
CA TRP A 79 -24.33 3.04 12.19
C TRP A 79 -24.83 4.18 13.07
N GLY A 80 -25.62 5.12 12.52
CA GLY A 80 -26.10 6.32 13.20
C GLY A 80 -25.05 7.43 13.28
N ALA A 81 -24.05 7.43 12.41
CA ALA A 81 -23.01 8.44 12.29
C ALA A 81 -23.03 9.14 10.93
N GLU A 82 -22.46 10.32 10.87
CA GLU A 82 -22.30 11.11 9.66
C GLU A 82 -20.97 11.85 9.73
N VAL A 83 -20.23 11.91 8.63
CA VAL A 83 -18.99 12.69 8.53
C VAL A 83 -19.36 14.16 8.49
N SER A 84 -19.02 14.90 9.53
CA SER A 84 -19.33 16.34 9.69
C SER A 84 -18.52 17.18 8.68
N ASP A 85 -18.88 18.45 8.53
CA ASP A 85 -18.10 19.38 7.70
C ASP A 85 -16.68 19.58 8.25
N ALA A 86 -16.49 19.54 9.58
CA ALA A 86 -15.17 19.66 10.19
C ALA A 86 -14.29 18.40 9.91
N ASP A 87 -14.90 17.22 9.90
CA ASP A 87 -14.21 15.97 9.55
C ASP A 87 -13.81 15.98 8.08
N TRP A 88 -14.70 16.46 7.20
CA TRP A 88 -14.38 16.64 5.78
C TRP A 88 -13.22 17.62 5.56
N GLU A 89 -13.15 18.73 6.29
CA GLU A 89 -12.03 19.68 6.24
C GLU A 89 -10.72 18.99 6.67
N THR A 90 -10.78 18.17 7.72
CA THR A 90 -9.65 17.38 8.20
C THR A 90 -9.19 16.36 7.15
N LEU A 91 -10.13 15.59 6.57
CA LEU A 91 -9.86 14.65 5.50
C LEU A 91 -9.21 15.33 4.29
N PHE A 92 -9.80 16.43 3.83
CA PHE A 92 -9.29 17.16 2.68
C PHE A 92 -7.90 17.73 2.92
N THR A 93 -7.61 18.25 4.12
CA THR A 93 -6.27 18.73 4.49
C THR A 93 -5.24 17.61 4.40
N ARG A 94 -5.56 16.42 4.90
CA ARG A 94 -4.66 15.25 4.87
C ARG A 94 -4.47 14.71 3.45
N VAL A 95 -5.53 14.61 2.67
CA VAL A 95 -5.45 14.13 1.29
C VAL A 95 -4.77 15.16 0.37
N ASP A 96 -4.93 16.47 0.62
CA ASP A 96 -4.16 17.52 -0.05
C ASP A 96 -2.66 17.42 0.23
N PHE A 97 -2.28 17.04 1.46
CA PHE A 97 -0.88 16.75 1.75
C PHE A 97 -0.42 15.46 1.07
N LEU A 98 -1.21 14.40 1.13
CA LEU A 98 -0.90 13.11 0.49
C LEU A 98 -0.66 13.26 -1.02
N ARG A 99 -1.44 14.10 -1.71
CA ARG A 99 -1.41 14.31 -3.18
C ARG A 99 -1.43 12.98 -3.95
N PRO A 100 -2.40 12.12 -3.73
CA PRO A 100 -2.42 10.82 -4.40
C PRO A 100 -2.47 11.02 -5.91
N GLY A 101 -1.71 10.23 -6.66
CA GLY A 101 -1.75 10.25 -8.12
C GLY A 101 -3.07 9.76 -8.67
N PHE A 102 -3.68 8.83 -7.96
CA PHE A 102 -5.02 8.32 -8.18
C PHE A 102 -5.63 7.81 -6.86
N ILE A 103 -6.93 7.63 -6.84
CA ILE A 103 -7.62 6.85 -5.82
C ILE A 103 -8.36 5.68 -6.46
N ARG A 104 -8.49 4.58 -5.73
CA ARG A 104 -9.49 3.56 -6.00
C ARG A 104 -10.69 3.87 -5.13
N CYS A 105 -11.90 3.89 -5.71
CA CYS A 105 -13.14 4.22 -5.02
C CYS A 105 -14.19 3.16 -5.36
N MET A 106 -14.37 2.24 -4.43
CA MET A 106 -15.30 1.12 -4.58
C MET A 106 -16.59 1.38 -3.84
N VAL A 107 -17.69 0.96 -4.41
CA VAL A 107 -19.01 1.19 -3.85
C VAL A 107 -19.82 -0.11 -3.72
N GLY A 108 -20.75 -0.11 -2.76
CA GLY A 108 -21.79 -1.10 -2.66
C GLY A 108 -23.11 -0.51 -3.16
N GLY A 109 -23.64 -1.00 -4.29
CA GLY A 109 -24.90 -0.50 -4.84
C GLY A 109 -26.07 -0.57 -3.85
N GLN A 110 -26.07 -1.56 -2.93
CA GLN A 110 -27.07 -1.69 -1.85
C GLN A 110 -26.99 -0.55 -0.82
N ASN A 111 -25.83 0.07 -0.64
CA ASN A 111 -25.66 1.22 0.25
C ASN A 111 -26.04 2.52 -0.45
N LEU A 112 -25.84 2.60 -1.76
CA LEU A 112 -26.08 3.78 -2.58
C LEU A 112 -27.44 3.70 -3.32
N TYR A 113 -27.41 3.39 -4.57
CA TYR A 113 -28.49 3.60 -5.55
C TYR A 113 -29.59 2.53 -5.55
N TYR A 114 -29.46 1.43 -4.79
CA TYR A 114 -30.40 0.31 -4.80
C TYR A 114 -31.00 0.04 -3.42
N ASP A 115 -32.33 -0.04 -3.35
CA ASP A 115 -33.06 -0.50 -2.17
C ASP A 115 -34.20 -1.44 -2.56
N ARG A 116 -34.04 -2.73 -2.24
CA ARG A 116 -35.11 -3.75 -2.38
C ARG A 116 -35.85 -3.72 -3.72
N GLY A 117 -35.13 -3.67 -4.82
CA GLY A 117 -35.66 -3.64 -6.16
C GLY A 117 -35.92 -2.24 -6.72
N THR A 118 -35.67 -1.20 -5.96
CA THR A 118 -35.84 0.20 -6.41
C THR A 118 -34.47 0.79 -6.73
N PHE A 119 -34.34 1.36 -7.94
CA PHE A 119 -33.17 2.15 -8.33
C PHE A 119 -33.48 3.63 -8.10
N ASP A 120 -32.60 4.28 -7.30
CA ASP A 120 -32.64 5.72 -7.04
C ASP A 120 -31.19 6.23 -6.93
N ARG A 121 -30.73 6.89 -7.96
CA ARG A 121 -29.35 7.38 -8.07
C ARG A 121 -28.98 8.50 -7.09
N GLU A 122 -29.95 9.18 -6.50
CA GLU A 122 -29.68 10.22 -5.50
C GLU A 122 -29.67 9.70 -4.06
N ARG A 123 -30.09 8.44 -3.87
CA ARG A 123 -30.11 7.82 -2.57
C ARG A 123 -28.69 7.72 -2.00
N ASN A 124 -28.47 8.26 -0.80
CA ASN A 124 -27.22 8.19 -0.02
C ASN A 124 -25.94 8.61 -0.78
N ALA A 125 -26.06 9.41 -1.84
CA ALA A 125 -24.95 9.78 -2.72
C ALA A 125 -24.08 10.93 -2.17
N ALA A 126 -24.45 11.58 -1.08
CA ALA A 126 -23.82 12.83 -0.62
C ALA A 126 -22.31 12.71 -0.37
N SER A 127 -21.85 11.65 0.33
CA SER A 127 -20.43 11.44 0.60
C SER A 127 -19.64 11.13 -0.66
N LEU A 128 -20.18 10.31 -1.56
CA LEU A 128 -19.54 10.02 -2.86
C LEU A 128 -19.39 11.29 -3.72
N LEU A 129 -20.45 12.10 -3.84
CA LEU A 129 -20.39 13.33 -4.61
C LEU A 129 -19.39 14.33 -4.03
N LYS A 130 -19.27 14.42 -2.69
CA LYS A 130 -18.31 15.30 -2.00
C LYS A 130 -16.87 14.84 -2.25
N LEU A 131 -16.61 13.53 -2.15
CA LEU A 131 -15.32 12.91 -2.48
C LEU A 131 -14.93 13.14 -3.95
N LEU A 132 -15.83 12.84 -4.88
CA LEU A 132 -15.57 13.02 -6.33
C LEU A 132 -15.34 14.49 -6.70
N SER A 133 -16.08 15.43 -6.07
CA SER A 133 -15.83 16.87 -6.25
C SER A 133 -14.43 17.27 -5.83
N PHE A 134 -13.97 16.76 -4.68
CA PHE A 134 -12.61 16.99 -4.21
C PHE A 134 -11.57 16.44 -5.20
N CYS A 135 -11.74 15.23 -5.69
CA CYS A 135 -10.83 14.62 -6.67
C CYS A 135 -10.82 15.39 -7.99
N GLN A 136 -12.01 15.79 -8.49
CA GLN A 136 -12.16 16.58 -9.70
C GLN A 136 -11.40 17.91 -9.62
N ASP A 137 -11.57 18.67 -8.52
CA ASP A 137 -10.95 19.96 -8.30
C ASP A 137 -9.42 19.90 -8.26
N ARG A 138 -8.86 18.77 -7.88
CA ARG A 138 -7.42 18.53 -7.72
C ARG A 138 -6.78 17.72 -8.84
N GLY A 139 -7.58 17.28 -9.81
CA GLY A 139 -7.10 16.45 -10.91
C GLY A 139 -6.62 15.07 -10.47
N ILE A 140 -7.13 14.56 -9.34
CA ILE A 140 -6.87 13.20 -8.87
C ILE A 140 -7.69 12.26 -9.74
N GLU A 141 -7.05 11.26 -10.34
CA GLU A 141 -7.72 10.24 -11.14
C GLU A 141 -8.45 9.25 -10.23
N VAL A 142 -9.64 8.83 -10.64
CA VAL A 142 -10.46 7.89 -9.89
C VAL A 142 -10.65 6.61 -10.70
N ILE A 143 -10.21 5.49 -10.12
CA ILE A 143 -10.62 4.15 -10.50
C ILE A 143 -11.90 3.85 -9.71
N TYR A 144 -13.04 4.02 -10.34
CA TYR A 144 -14.35 3.77 -9.74
C TYR A 144 -14.74 2.31 -9.92
N GLY A 145 -15.41 1.70 -8.94
CA GLY A 145 -15.85 0.32 -9.11
C GLY A 145 -16.96 -0.11 -8.17
N GLU A 146 -17.47 -1.30 -8.41
CA GLU A 146 -18.45 -1.97 -7.54
C GLU A 146 -17.86 -3.22 -6.92
N PHE A 147 -18.06 -3.40 -5.60
CA PHE A 147 -17.61 -4.62 -4.93
C PHE A 147 -18.32 -5.86 -5.49
N ASN A 148 -19.64 -5.78 -5.59
CA ASN A 148 -20.51 -6.86 -6.04
C ASN A 148 -21.86 -6.27 -6.50
N PRO A 149 -22.71 -7.06 -7.20
CA PRO A 149 -24.06 -6.63 -7.46
C PRO A 149 -24.80 -6.32 -6.15
N PRO A 150 -25.72 -5.33 -6.16
CA PRO A 150 -26.42 -4.88 -4.96
C PRO A 150 -27.31 -5.95 -4.31
N ASP A 151 -27.64 -6.99 -5.08
CA ASP A 151 -28.31 -8.21 -4.63
C ASP A 151 -27.73 -9.39 -5.41
N ARG A 152 -27.31 -10.45 -4.70
CA ARG A 152 -26.73 -11.64 -5.34
C ARG A 152 -27.63 -12.29 -6.40
N SER A 153 -28.96 -12.14 -6.29
CA SER A 153 -29.89 -12.64 -7.30
C SER A 153 -29.74 -11.93 -8.66
N LEU A 154 -29.14 -10.75 -8.68
CA LEU A 154 -28.90 -9.94 -9.87
C LEU A 154 -27.56 -10.22 -10.55
N LYS A 155 -26.75 -11.13 -10.04
CA LYS A 155 -25.35 -11.34 -10.47
C LYS A 155 -25.16 -11.53 -11.99
N ALA A 156 -26.13 -12.05 -12.67
CA ALA A 156 -26.13 -12.26 -14.12
C ALA A 156 -27.29 -11.54 -14.83
N ASP A 157 -27.93 -10.59 -14.16
CA ASP A 157 -29.10 -9.90 -14.69
C ASP A 157 -28.69 -8.61 -15.44
N ASP A 158 -29.28 -8.41 -16.63
CA ASP A 158 -29.10 -7.17 -17.39
C ASP A 158 -29.64 -5.94 -16.65
N ALA A 159 -30.60 -6.12 -15.73
CA ALA A 159 -31.08 -5.02 -14.90
C ALA A 159 -29.98 -4.43 -14.02
N TRP A 160 -29.09 -5.25 -13.44
CA TRP A 160 -27.94 -4.74 -12.69
C TRP A 160 -26.94 -4.03 -13.61
N VAL A 161 -26.56 -4.67 -14.73
CA VAL A 161 -25.66 -4.03 -15.71
C VAL A 161 -26.15 -2.65 -16.10
N LYS A 162 -27.46 -2.56 -16.39
CA LYS A 162 -28.09 -1.27 -16.74
C LYS A 162 -28.07 -0.28 -15.58
N MET A 163 -28.45 -0.66 -14.37
CA MET A 163 -28.48 0.23 -13.20
C MET A 163 -27.08 0.78 -12.89
N SER A 164 -26.08 -0.09 -12.90
CA SER A 164 -24.69 0.28 -12.61
C SER A 164 -24.13 1.25 -13.67
N VAL A 165 -24.37 0.98 -14.95
CA VAL A 165 -23.96 1.87 -16.04
C VAL A 165 -24.76 3.18 -16.05
N ASP A 166 -26.09 3.16 -15.81
CA ASP A 166 -26.91 4.37 -15.65
C ASP A 166 -26.39 5.25 -14.49
N TYR A 167 -25.90 4.62 -13.39
CA TYR A 167 -25.32 5.34 -12.26
C TYR A 167 -23.96 5.95 -12.60
N LEU A 168 -23.09 5.20 -13.27
CA LEU A 168 -21.80 5.69 -13.76
C LEU A 168 -22.01 6.85 -14.75
N ASP A 169 -22.94 6.72 -15.69
CA ASP A 169 -23.28 7.76 -16.67
C ASP A 169 -23.76 9.04 -15.98
N TRP A 170 -24.61 8.91 -14.96
CA TRP A 170 -25.07 10.03 -14.15
C TRP A 170 -23.92 10.74 -13.43
N LEU A 171 -22.96 10.01 -12.85
CA LEU A 171 -21.78 10.61 -12.22
C LEU A 171 -20.92 11.34 -13.25
N VAL A 172 -20.63 10.70 -14.39
CA VAL A 172 -19.68 11.22 -15.37
C VAL A 172 -20.29 12.33 -16.25
N GLN A 173 -21.53 12.18 -16.69
CA GLN A 173 -22.12 13.09 -17.68
C GLN A 173 -23.06 14.12 -17.08
N GLU A 174 -23.93 13.74 -16.13
CA GLU A 174 -24.86 14.69 -15.52
C GLU A 174 -24.20 15.47 -14.37
N LYS A 175 -23.37 14.82 -13.53
CA LYS A 175 -22.61 15.49 -12.46
C LYS A 175 -21.27 16.09 -12.92
N GLY A 176 -20.73 15.60 -14.05
CA GLY A 176 -19.53 16.15 -14.69
C GLY A 176 -18.20 15.69 -14.08
N PHE A 177 -18.17 14.50 -13.44
CA PHE A 177 -16.95 13.97 -12.84
C PHE A 177 -16.03 13.32 -13.87
N ASP A 178 -15.28 14.14 -14.61
CA ASP A 178 -14.27 13.68 -15.57
C ASP A 178 -13.04 13.06 -14.89
N CYS A 179 -12.92 13.14 -13.56
CA CYS A 179 -11.89 12.46 -12.78
C CYS A 179 -12.07 10.94 -12.80
N ILE A 180 -13.28 10.42 -13.00
CA ILE A 180 -13.53 8.97 -13.16
C ILE A 180 -12.99 8.54 -14.51
N ARG A 181 -11.94 7.72 -14.53
CA ARG A 181 -11.25 7.32 -15.77
C ARG A 181 -11.39 5.83 -16.05
N HIS A 182 -11.59 5.02 -15.03
CA HIS A 182 -11.65 3.57 -15.12
C HIS A 182 -12.81 3.04 -14.29
N PHE A 183 -13.39 1.92 -14.74
CA PHE A 183 -14.50 1.27 -14.06
C PHE A 183 -14.21 -0.21 -13.84
N ILE A 184 -14.24 -0.65 -12.57
CA ILE A 184 -14.13 -2.04 -12.12
C ILE A 184 -15.54 -2.58 -11.85
N ILE A 185 -15.89 -3.70 -12.46
CA ILE A 185 -17.25 -4.28 -12.34
C ILE A 185 -17.41 -5.27 -11.19
N PHE A 186 -16.29 -5.86 -10.72
CA PHE A 186 -16.23 -6.77 -9.58
C PHE A 186 -14.90 -6.62 -8.88
N ASN A 187 -14.92 -6.56 -7.55
CA ASN A 187 -13.73 -6.71 -6.74
C ASN A 187 -13.31 -8.18 -6.67
N GLU A 188 -12.02 -8.46 -6.92
CA GLU A 188 -11.34 -9.75 -6.72
C GLU A 188 -12.10 -10.95 -7.31
N PRO A 189 -12.43 -10.94 -8.62
CA PRO A 189 -13.30 -11.97 -9.23
C PRO A 189 -12.72 -13.39 -9.20
N ASP A 190 -11.42 -13.54 -8.94
CA ASP A 190 -10.74 -14.81 -8.75
C ASP A 190 -10.98 -15.45 -7.38
N GLY A 191 -11.45 -14.65 -6.39
CA GLY A 191 -11.76 -15.10 -5.03
C GLY A 191 -13.04 -15.90 -4.92
N ASP A 192 -13.11 -16.85 -3.97
CA ASP A 192 -14.34 -17.59 -3.63
C ASP A 192 -15.35 -16.75 -2.83
N TRP A 193 -14.91 -15.59 -2.33
CA TRP A 193 -15.75 -14.57 -1.67
C TRP A 193 -16.48 -13.64 -2.64
N ALA A 194 -15.96 -13.51 -3.87
CA ALA A 194 -16.51 -12.63 -4.89
C ALA A 194 -17.66 -13.28 -5.67
N THR A 195 -18.43 -12.46 -6.37
CA THR A 195 -19.58 -12.97 -7.14
C THR A 195 -19.20 -13.93 -8.28
N PRO A 196 -18.10 -13.74 -9.03
CA PRO A 196 -17.65 -14.69 -10.05
C PRO A 196 -17.11 -16.00 -9.48
N GLU A 197 -16.70 -16.06 -8.20
CA GLU A 197 -16.23 -17.27 -7.52
C GLU A 197 -15.06 -17.95 -8.26
N GLY A 198 -14.20 -17.17 -8.96
CA GLY A 198 -13.08 -17.67 -9.75
C GLY A 198 -13.44 -18.13 -11.17
N ASP A 199 -14.68 -17.96 -11.60
CA ASP A 199 -15.10 -18.28 -12.98
C ASP A 199 -14.73 -17.15 -13.95
N TYR A 200 -13.58 -17.30 -14.62
CA TYR A 200 -13.11 -16.38 -15.65
C TYR A 200 -14.12 -16.21 -16.81
N GLY A 201 -14.78 -17.29 -17.23
CA GLY A 201 -15.75 -17.23 -18.33
C GLY A 201 -16.96 -16.37 -17.98
N PHE A 202 -17.47 -16.50 -16.75
CA PHE A 202 -18.52 -15.66 -16.23
C PHE A 202 -18.08 -14.19 -16.15
N TRP A 203 -16.92 -13.91 -15.52
CA TRP A 203 -16.38 -12.55 -15.41
C TRP A 203 -16.19 -11.90 -16.80
N LYS A 204 -15.58 -12.61 -17.74
CA LYS A 204 -15.41 -12.15 -19.12
C LYS A 204 -16.75 -11.77 -19.77
N SER A 205 -17.75 -12.62 -19.66
CA SER A 205 -19.08 -12.36 -20.20
C SER A 205 -19.70 -11.08 -19.60
N MET A 206 -19.48 -10.83 -18.31
CA MET A 206 -19.95 -9.61 -17.67
C MET A 206 -19.18 -8.37 -18.16
N MET A 207 -17.87 -8.44 -18.33
CA MET A 207 -17.07 -7.36 -18.93
C MET A 207 -17.59 -6.97 -20.32
N GLU A 208 -17.88 -7.96 -21.16
CA GLU A 208 -18.47 -7.73 -22.50
C GLU A 208 -19.85 -7.07 -22.43
N ARG A 209 -20.69 -7.47 -21.47
CA ARG A 209 -22.05 -6.90 -21.27
C ARG A 209 -21.98 -5.47 -20.73
N PHE A 210 -21.13 -5.19 -19.74
CA PHE A 210 -20.94 -3.84 -19.22
C PHE A 210 -20.41 -2.91 -20.31
N HIS A 211 -19.43 -3.33 -21.08
CA HIS A 211 -18.92 -2.54 -22.20
C HIS A 211 -20.00 -2.27 -23.25
N ALA A 212 -20.81 -3.27 -23.58
CA ALA A 212 -21.92 -3.11 -24.54
C ALA A 212 -23.00 -2.14 -24.04
N GLU A 213 -23.26 -2.13 -22.71
CA GLU A 213 -24.19 -1.16 -22.12
C GLU A 213 -23.59 0.24 -22.08
N MET A 214 -22.32 0.41 -21.69
CA MET A 214 -21.60 1.69 -21.73
C MET A 214 -21.63 2.30 -23.15
N ALA A 215 -21.50 1.47 -24.19
CA ALA A 215 -21.57 1.92 -25.57
C ALA A 215 -22.94 2.49 -25.99
N ARG A 216 -24.00 2.20 -25.25
CA ARG A 216 -25.35 2.78 -25.47
C ARG A 216 -25.48 4.19 -24.89
N HIS A 217 -24.55 4.62 -24.06
CA HIS A 217 -24.48 5.96 -23.47
C HIS A 217 -23.51 6.82 -24.28
N PRO A 218 -24.00 7.79 -25.08
CA PRO A 218 -23.16 8.56 -25.98
C PRO A 218 -22.04 9.30 -25.24
N GLY A 219 -20.79 9.09 -25.65
CA GLY A 219 -19.62 9.75 -25.06
C GLY A 219 -19.07 9.10 -23.77
N LEU A 220 -19.74 8.12 -23.17
CA LEU A 220 -19.27 7.50 -21.91
C LEU A 220 -17.95 6.75 -22.12
N LEU A 221 -17.82 5.93 -23.17
CA LEU A 221 -16.58 5.20 -23.49
C LEU A 221 -15.42 6.10 -23.94
N GLU A 222 -15.69 7.37 -24.28
CA GLU A 222 -14.65 8.36 -24.56
C GLU A 222 -13.99 8.87 -23.27
N LYS A 223 -14.69 8.77 -22.14
CA LYS A 223 -14.26 9.28 -20.83
C LYS A 223 -13.79 8.17 -19.91
N VAL A 224 -14.48 7.02 -19.91
CA VAL A 224 -14.26 5.92 -18.97
C VAL A 224 -14.01 4.61 -19.72
N THR A 225 -12.96 3.90 -19.33
CA THR A 225 -12.65 2.55 -19.83
C THR A 225 -12.87 1.52 -18.72
N LEU A 226 -13.05 0.25 -19.07
CA LEU A 226 -13.05 -0.81 -18.06
C LEU A 226 -11.63 -1.05 -17.52
N ALA A 227 -11.53 -1.43 -16.25
CA ALA A 227 -10.30 -1.90 -15.61
C ALA A 227 -10.45 -3.35 -15.13
N GLY A 228 -9.33 -4.03 -15.00
CA GLY A 228 -9.26 -5.39 -14.47
C GLY A 228 -8.05 -6.18 -14.96
N PRO A 229 -7.92 -7.47 -14.56
CA PRO A 229 -8.95 -8.30 -13.92
C PRO A 229 -9.18 -8.11 -12.42
N ASP A 230 -8.41 -7.27 -11.70
CA ASP A 230 -8.63 -6.95 -10.28
C ASP A 230 -8.42 -8.18 -9.37
N VAL A 231 -7.40 -8.98 -9.64
CA VAL A 231 -7.15 -10.29 -9.02
C VAL A 231 -6.05 -10.25 -7.97
N VAL A 232 -6.12 -11.15 -6.98
CA VAL A 232 -5.19 -11.21 -5.83
C VAL A 232 -3.99 -12.09 -6.13
N ILE A 233 -2.77 -11.54 -6.01
CA ILE A 233 -1.52 -12.26 -6.33
C ILE A 233 -1.30 -13.46 -5.39
N GLU A 234 -1.50 -13.26 -4.10
CA GLU A 234 -1.17 -14.26 -3.07
C GLU A 234 -2.23 -15.34 -2.91
N TYR A 235 -3.39 -15.18 -3.53
CA TYR A 235 -4.50 -16.12 -3.41
C TYR A 235 -4.58 -17.05 -4.62
N ARG A 236 -4.85 -18.31 -4.37
CA ARG A 236 -5.11 -19.30 -5.41
C ARG A 236 -6.44 -20.02 -5.12
N ASN A 237 -7.48 -19.64 -5.85
CA ASN A 237 -8.76 -20.35 -5.81
C ASN A 237 -8.64 -21.71 -6.48
N PRO A 238 -8.88 -22.84 -5.77
CA PRO A 238 -8.82 -24.17 -6.37
C PRO A 238 -9.85 -24.40 -7.48
N ALA A 239 -10.94 -23.63 -7.49
CA ALA A 239 -11.99 -23.69 -8.52
C ALA A 239 -11.64 -22.87 -9.76
N SER A 240 -10.72 -21.88 -9.66
CA SER A 240 -10.30 -21.07 -10.79
C SER A 240 -9.39 -21.83 -11.75
N ALA A 241 -9.59 -21.66 -13.04
CA ALA A 241 -8.74 -22.22 -14.07
C ALA A 241 -7.32 -21.60 -14.09
N TYR A 242 -7.20 -20.35 -13.63
CA TYR A 242 -5.98 -19.54 -13.71
C TYR A 242 -5.55 -19.04 -12.33
N ASP A 243 -4.25 -18.81 -12.14
CA ASP A 243 -3.66 -17.96 -11.10
C ASP A 243 -3.69 -16.49 -11.56
N ALA A 244 -3.24 -15.55 -10.71
CA ALA A 244 -3.30 -14.13 -11.04
C ALA A 244 -2.53 -13.76 -12.33
N PRO A 245 -1.28 -14.21 -12.59
CA PRO A 245 -0.64 -14.00 -13.87
C PRO A 245 -1.42 -14.60 -15.06
N GLY A 246 -2.03 -15.76 -14.86
CA GLY A 246 -2.88 -16.41 -15.86
C GLY A 246 -4.16 -15.63 -16.16
N TRP A 247 -4.82 -15.06 -15.14
CA TRP A 247 -5.97 -14.16 -15.31
C TRP A 247 -5.59 -12.94 -16.15
N VAL A 248 -4.47 -12.27 -15.84
CA VAL A 248 -3.99 -11.11 -16.59
C VAL A 248 -3.66 -11.47 -18.03
N ALA A 249 -2.93 -12.58 -18.25
CA ALA A 249 -2.58 -13.03 -19.60
C ALA A 249 -3.82 -13.39 -20.43
N GLN A 250 -4.80 -14.06 -19.82
CA GLN A 250 -6.03 -14.41 -20.51
C GLN A 250 -6.91 -13.17 -20.81
N THR A 251 -6.94 -12.20 -19.88
CA THR A 251 -7.59 -10.90 -20.09
C THR A 251 -6.95 -10.15 -21.27
N ALA A 252 -5.63 -10.16 -21.33
CA ALA A 252 -4.89 -9.56 -22.47
C ALA A 252 -5.22 -10.26 -23.80
N ALA A 253 -5.40 -11.58 -23.80
CA ALA A 253 -5.74 -12.32 -25.00
C ALA A 253 -7.18 -12.08 -25.47
N ASP A 254 -8.14 -11.97 -24.55
CA ASP A 254 -9.56 -11.99 -24.85
C ASP A 254 -10.20 -10.59 -24.88
N LEU A 255 -9.74 -9.66 -24.04
CA LEU A 255 -10.44 -8.42 -23.70
C LEU A 255 -9.57 -7.15 -23.81
N ASP A 256 -8.37 -7.22 -24.38
CA ASP A 256 -7.44 -6.06 -24.45
C ASP A 256 -8.09 -4.81 -25.07
N SER A 257 -8.97 -4.97 -26.04
CA SER A 257 -9.68 -3.86 -26.68
C SER A 257 -10.73 -3.19 -25.76
N LEU A 258 -11.14 -3.85 -24.69
CA LEU A 258 -12.13 -3.34 -23.72
C LEU A 258 -11.47 -2.79 -22.47
N VAL A 259 -10.31 -3.32 -22.08
CA VAL A 259 -9.58 -2.97 -20.86
C VAL A 259 -8.63 -1.82 -21.13
N GLY A 260 -8.83 -0.69 -20.47
CA GLY A 260 -7.95 0.48 -20.53
C GLY A 260 -6.86 0.49 -19.48
N LEU A 261 -7.07 -0.20 -18.35
CA LEU A 261 -6.13 -0.33 -17.24
C LEU A 261 -6.14 -1.76 -16.70
N TYR A 262 -4.97 -2.37 -16.59
CA TYR A 262 -4.81 -3.65 -15.89
C TYR A 262 -4.65 -3.40 -14.41
N ASP A 263 -5.35 -4.20 -13.60
CA ASP A 263 -5.39 -4.07 -12.15
C ASP A 263 -5.18 -5.41 -11.47
N ILE A 264 -4.35 -5.42 -10.44
CA ILE A 264 -4.08 -6.57 -9.57
C ILE A 264 -4.00 -6.11 -8.13
N HIS A 265 -4.27 -7.01 -7.18
CA HIS A 265 -4.16 -6.77 -5.75
C HIS A 265 -2.99 -7.54 -5.14
N ALA A 266 -2.34 -6.96 -4.13
CA ALA A 266 -1.22 -7.60 -3.48
C ALA A 266 -1.24 -7.41 -1.95
N TYR A 267 -1.16 -8.54 -1.25
CA TYR A 267 -1.05 -8.59 0.21
C TYR A 267 0.15 -9.46 0.64
N PRO A 268 1.38 -9.10 0.23
CA PRO A 268 2.56 -9.88 0.57
C PRO A 268 2.82 -9.89 2.07
N GLY A 269 3.59 -10.90 2.52
CA GLY A 269 4.18 -10.90 3.85
C GLY A 269 5.40 -9.97 3.94
N GLN A 270 5.77 -9.58 5.17
CA GLN A 270 6.95 -8.74 5.40
C GLN A 270 8.23 -9.38 4.86
N HIS A 271 8.43 -10.67 5.16
CA HIS A 271 9.60 -11.41 4.69
C HIS A 271 9.69 -11.42 3.16
N GLN A 272 8.57 -11.60 2.47
CA GLN A 272 8.51 -11.65 1.01
C GLN A 272 8.96 -10.33 0.37
N VAL A 273 8.54 -9.19 0.92
CA VAL A 273 8.94 -7.87 0.43
C VAL A 273 10.40 -7.57 0.80
N ARG A 274 10.80 -7.77 2.05
CA ARG A 274 12.16 -7.47 2.51
C ARG A 274 13.23 -8.33 1.85
N SER A 275 12.93 -9.59 1.50
CA SER A 275 13.84 -10.47 0.75
C SER A 275 13.95 -10.14 -0.74
N GLY A 276 13.02 -9.37 -1.31
CA GLY A 276 12.94 -9.08 -2.73
C GLY A 276 12.09 -10.07 -3.54
N ALA A 277 11.57 -11.13 -2.94
CA ALA A 277 10.75 -12.12 -3.63
C ALA A 277 9.46 -11.52 -4.21
N PHE A 278 8.93 -10.46 -3.60
CA PHE A 278 7.78 -9.75 -4.13
C PHE A 278 8.08 -9.03 -5.45
N ALA A 279 9.25 -8.38 -5.54
CA ALA A 279 9.68 -7.73 -6.78
C ALA A 279 9.83 -8.74 -7.93
N ASP A 280 10.33 -9.96 -7.63
CA ASP A 280 10.42 -11.04 -8.61
C ASP A 280 9.02 -11.49 -9.10
N MET A 281 8.04 -11.57 -8.20
CA MET A 281 6.65 -11.91 -8.55
C MET A 281 6.01 -10.87 -9.47
N LEU A 282 6.22 -9.58 -9.23
CA LEU A 282 5.74 -8.51 -10.13
C LEU A 282 6.28 -8.70 -11.55
N GLY A 283 7.49 -9.22 -11.69
CA GLY A 283 8.10 -9.54 -12.97
C GLY A 283 7.42 -10.67 -13.78
N GLU A 284 6.47 -11.41 -13.20
CA GLU A 284 5.73 -12.48 -13.89
C GLU A 284 4.55 -11.95 -14.73
N PHE A 285 4.02 -10.78 -14.39
CA PHE A 285 2.90 -10.19 -15.10
C PHE A 285 3.30 -9.67 -16.48
N ARG A 286 2.50 -9.98 -17.47
CA ARG A 286 2.70 -9.55 -18.86
C ARG A 286 1.42 -8.91 -19.38
N ILE A 287 1.50 -7.63 -19.69
CA ILE A 287 0.40 -6.86 -20.28
C ILE A 287 0.79 -6.41 -21.71
N PRO A 288 -0.18 -6.10 -22.58
CA PRO A 288 0.09 -5.59 -23.92
C PRO A 288 0.87 -4.28 -23.90
N GLU A 289 1.69 -4.06 -24.95
CA GLU A 289 2.44 -2.83 -25.13
C GLU A 289 1.52 -1.61 -25.16
N GLY A 290 1.92 -0.56 -24.46
CA GLY A 290 1.15 0.69 -24.36
C GLY A 290 0.04 0.66 -23.31
N LYS A 291 -0.23 -0.47 -22.67
CA LYS A 291 -1.13 -0.57 -21.52
C LYS A 291 -0.37 -0.35 -20.21
N ARG A 292 -1.12 -0.09 -19.15
CA ARG A 292 -0.57 0.10 -17.79
C ARG A 292 -1.12 -0.96 -16.86
N LEU A 293 -0.29 -1.38 -15.90
CA LEU A 293 -0.64 -2.26 -14.79
C LEU A 293 -0.50 -1.47 -13.50
N VAL A 294 -1.49 -1.54 -12.63
CA VAL A 294 -1.44 -0.99 -11.27
C VAL A 294 -1.65 -2.08 -10.22
N LEU A 295 -1.18 -1.82 -9.01
CA LEU A 295 -1.70 -2.46 -7.81
C LEU A 295 -2.84 -1.56 -7.30
N GLY A 296 -4.08 -1.86 -7.69
CA GLY A 296 -5.25 -1.09 -7.29
C GLY A 296 -5.57 -1.22 -5.81
N GLU A 297 -5.10 -2.30 -5.19
CA GLU A 297 -5.25 -2.54 -3.78
C GLU A 297 -4.02 -3.26 -3.22
N ALA A 298 -3.43 -2.73 -2.15
CA ALA A 298 -2.27 -3.36 -1.52
C ALA A 298 -2.17 -3.07 -0.02
N GLY A 299 -1.58 -4.03 0.68
CA GLY A 299 -1.28 -3.95 2.11
C GLY A 299 -0.43 -5.15 2.50
N TYR A 300 -0.42 -5.49 3.80
CA TYR A 300 0.32 -6.66 4.28
C TYR A 300 -0.61 -7.66 4.95
N LYS A 301 -0.45 -8.96 4.59
CA LYS A 301 -1.06 -10.09 5.30
C LYS A 301 0.05 -11.09 5.66
N TYR A 302 0.13 -11.45 6.93
CA TYR A 302 1.25 -12.24 7.48
C TYR A 302 0.94 -13.74 7.51
N TRP A 303 0.41 -14.29 6.41
CA TRP A 303 -0.05 -15.69 6.32
C TRP A 303 1.06 -16.72 6.12
N ARG A 304 2.29 -16.26 5.85
CA ARG A 304 3.44 -17.15 5.63
C ARG A 304 4.10 -17.54 6.94
N GLU A 305 4.77 -18.69 6.94
CA GLU A 305 5.45 -19.21 8.12
C GLU A 305 6.51 -18.24 8.67
N GLU A 306 7.22 -17.57 7.78
CA GLU A 306 8.27 -16.60 8.12
C GLU A 306 7.72 -15.38 8.89
N ASP A 307 6.44 -15.06 8.70
CA ASP A 307 5.75 -13.93 9.33
C ASP A 307 4.82 -14.35 10.47
N ALA A 308 4.87 -15.61 10.90
CA ALA A 308 3.94 -16.18 11.90
C ALA A 308 3.89 -15.40 13.23
N ALA A 309 5.00 -14.78 13.64
CA ALA A 309 5.02 -13.94 14.85
C ALA A 309 4.22 -12.66 14.68
N LEU A 310 4.26 -12.04 13.49
CA LEU A 310 3.48 -10.85 13.15
C LEU A 310 1.99 -11.22 13.06
N GLN A 311 1.66 -12.34 12.44
CA GLN A 311 0.28 -12.83 12.38
C GLN A 311 -0.29 -13.08 13.79
N ALA A 312 0.45 -13.75 14.66
CA ALA A 312 0.01 -14.01 16.03
C ALA A 312 -0.21 -12.71 16.84
N GLU A 313 0.62 -11.70 16.64
CA GLU A 313 0.44 -10.39 17.28
C GLU A 313 -0.75 -9.63 16.70
N ASN A 314 -0.95 -9.67 15.37
CA ASN A 314 -2.13 -9.12 14.72
C ASN A 314 -3.42 -9.72 15.30
N ASP A 315 -3.51 -11.05 15.36
CA ASP A 315 -4.68 -11.77 15.86
C ASP A 315 -4.95 -11.44 17.32
N ARG A 316 -3.91 -11.41 18.14
CA ARG A 316 -4.01 -11.03 19.56
C ARG A 316 -4.58 -9.62 19.75
N ARG A 317 -4.15 -8.66 18.91
CA ARG A 317 -4.68 -7.28 18.97
C ARG A 317 -6.11 -7.21 18.47
N ALA A 318 -6.43 -7.92 17.39
CA ALA A 318 -7.78 -7.98 16.84
C ALA A 318 -8.77 -8.58 17.84
N GLU A 319 -8.42 -9.68 18.50
CA GLU A 319 -9.23 -10.30 19.56
C GLU A 319 -9.43 -9.37 20.77
N ALA A 320 -8.44 -8.53 21.10
CA ALA A 320 -8.52 -7.60 22.22
C ALA A 320 -9.29 -6.31 21.87
N SER A 321 -9.49 -6.02 20.60
CA SER A 321 -10.17 -4.80 20.14
C SER A 321 -11.70 -4.94 20.28
N PRO A 322 -12.39 -3.95 20.86
CA PRO A 322 -13.84 -3.99 21.02
C PRO A 322 -14.61 -3.67 19.71
N TYR A 323 -13.92 -3.25 18.64
CA TYR A 323 -14.54 -2.72 17.43
C TYR A 323 -13.76 -3.06 16.14
N THR A 324 -13.39 -4.32 16.00
CA THR A 324 -12.75 -4.81 14.77
C THR A 324 -13.45 -6.02 14.21
N LEU A 325 -13.40 -6.20 12.89
CA LEU A 325 -13.86 -7.39 12.19
C LEU A 325 -12.98 -8.63 12.44
N GLY A 326 -11.95 -8.53 13.29
CA GLY A 326 -11.12 -9.66 13.64
C GLY A 326 -10.16 -10.07 12.53
N THR A 327 -10.36 -11.23 11.93
CA THR A 327 -9.43 -11.81 10.94
C THR A 327 -9.24 -10.97 9.66
N ASP A 328 -10.15 -10.04 9.38
CA ASP A 328 -10.05 -9.14 8.22
C ASP A 328 -9.54 -7.74 8.59
N SER A 329 -8.79 -7.64 9.69
CA SER A 329 -8.19 -6.39 10.15
C SER A 329 -6.67 -6.53 10.26
N GLN A 330 -5.95 -5.46 9.86
CA GLN A 330 -4.51 -5.32 10.00
C GLN A 330 -4.18 -4.40 11.17
N MET A 331 -4.18 -4.94 12.37
CA MET A 331 -3.95 -4.17 13.61
C MET A 331 -2.54 -3.57 13.71
N LEU A 332 -1.59 -4.10 12.93
CA LEU A 332 -0.21 -3.61 12.88
C LEU A 332 -0.03 -2.42 11.95
N CYS A 333 -1.07 -1.99 11.21
CA CYS A 333 -1.02 -0.79 10.37
C CYS A 333 -0.72 0.49 11.16
N GLY A 334 -0.95 0.49 12.48
CA GLY A 334 -0.59 1.57 13.39
C GLY A 334 0.85 1.55 13.87
N ASP A 335 1.63 0.51 13.59
CA ASP A 335 2.99 0.38 14.07
C ASP A 335 3.97 1.11 13.12
N PHE A 336 5.06 1.61 13.69
CA PHE A 336 6.08 2.34 12.93
C PHE A 336 6.67 1.53 11.77
N PHE A 337 7.01 0.25 12.01
CA PHE A 337 7.61 -0.60 10.98
C PHE A 337 6.71 -0.80 9.77
N TYR A 338 5.38 -0.77 9.94
CA TYR A 338 4.43 -0.93 8.85
C TYR A 338 4.57 0.18 7.81
N GLY A 339 4.83 1.41 8.25
CA GLY A 339 5.09 2.53 7.35
C GLY A 339 6.40 2.38 6.57
N LEU A 340 7.44 1.79 7.17
CA LEU A 340 8.68 1.45 6.44
C LEU A 340 8.41 0.39 5.38
N ASP A 341 7.67 -0.65 5.72
CA ASP A 341 7.33 -1.74 4.81
C ASP A 341 6.46 -1.25 3.64
N LEU A 342 5.48 -0.36 3.86
CA LEU A 342 4.74 0.30 2.78
C LEU A 342 5.65 1.09 1.85
N SER A 343 6.67 1.77 2.39
CA SER A 343 7.64 2.50 1.57
C SER A 343 8.51 1.55 0.74
N ILE A 344 8.90 0.39 1.27
CA ILE A 344 9.64 -0.64 0.52
C ILE A 344 8.77 -1.19 -0.60
N LEU A 345 7.50 -1.51 -0.31
CA LEU A 345 6.54 -2.00 -1.29
C LEU A 345 6.38 -1.02 -2.46
N ALA A 346 6.22 0.28 -2.16
CA ALA A 346 6.14 1.31 -3.19
C ALA A 346 7.41 1.39 -4.05
N MET A 347 8.60 1.26 -3.43
CA MET A 347 9.86 1.26 -4.17
C MET A 347 10.00 0.03 -5.09
N ASP A 348 9.57 -1.15 -4.63
CA ASP A 348 9.57 -2.36 -5.44
C ASP A 348 8.60 -2.24 -6.64
N VAL A 349 7.41 -1.66 -6.43
CA VAL A 349 6.42 -1.36 -7.49
C VAL A 349 7.01 -0.40 -8.53
N MET A 350 7.57 0.74 -8.09
CA MET A 350 8.17 1.74 -8.98
C MET A 350 9.32 1.15 -9.79
N ASN A 351 10.24 0.44 -9.15
CA ASN A 351 11.41 -0.16 -9.80
C ASN A 351 11.03 -1.37 -10.66
N GLY A 352 9.92 -2.03 -10.37
CA GLY A 352 9.38 -3.17 -11.14
C GLY A 352 8.59 -2.76 -12.40
N GLY A 353 8.41 -1.46 -12.66
CA GLY A 353 7.70 -0.97 -13.84
C GLY A 353 6.17 -1.07 -13.75
N VAL A 354 5.62 -1.29 -12.54
CA VAL A 354 4.18 -1.22 -12.30
C VAL A 354 3.77 0.25 -12.14
N ALA A 355 2.71 0.66 -12.83
CA ALA A 355 2.42 2.06 -13.09
C ALA A 355 1.89 2.84 -11.89
N GLY A 356 1.45 2.18 -10.84
CA GLY A 356 0.93 2.82 -9.63
C GLY A 356 0.57 1.82 -8.55
N LEU A 357 0.37 2.32 -7.34
CA LEU A 357 0.02 1.53 -6.17
C LEU A 357 -0.98 2.31 -5.31
N ALA A 358 -2.13 1.72 -4.99
CA ALA A 358 -3.05 2.22 -3.97
C ALA A 358 -3.01 1.32 -2.74
N VAL A 359 -2.81 1.90 -1.55
CA VAL A 359 -2.89 1.13 -0.30
C VAL A 359 -4.34 0.95 0.13
N TRP A 360 -4.66 -0.21 0.63
CA TRP A 360 -5.87 -0.50 1.38
C TRP A 360 -5.60 -0.17 2.85
N MET A 361 -6.23 0.82 3.46
CA MET A 361 -7.11 1.85 2.93
C MET A 361 -6.86 3.20 3.62
N LEU A 362 -7.55 4.27 3.21
CA LEU A 362 -7.37 5.61 3.78
C LEU A 362 -7.82 5.67 5.24
N ASP A 363 -9.01 5.14 5.56
CA ASP A 363 -9.71 5.40 6.83
C ASP A 363 -10.40 4.12 7.34
N ASP A 364 -10.27 3.85 8.63
CA ASP A 364 -10.95 2.72 9.28
C ASP A 364 -12.48 2.86 9.28
N ALA A 365 -13.01 4.08 9.09
CA ALA A 365 -14.45 4.36 9.05
C ALA A 365 -15.11 4.06 7.68
N LEU A 366 -14.41 3.43 6.73
CA LEU A 366 -14.96 3.12 5.42
C LEU A 366 -15.83 1.86 5.44
N HIS A 367 -15.43 0.82 6.14
CA HIS A 367 -16.07 -0.50 6.06
C HIS A 367 -16.28 -1.18 7.40
N ALA A 368 -17.43 -1.88 7.49
CA ALA A 368 -17.76 -2.74 8.63
C ALA A 368 -18.35 -4.09 8.18
N GLY A 369 -18.33 -5.06 9.07
CA GLY A 369 -19.07 -6.31 8.93
C GLY A 369 -20.53 -6.15 9.30
N GLY A 370 -21.37 -5.80 8.33
CA GLY A 370 -22.80 -5.54 8.56
C GLY A 370 -23.08 -4.13 9.10
N SER A 371 -24.23 -3.94 9.75
CA SER A 371 -24.72 -2.64 10.22
C SER A 371 -24.20 -2.25 11.61
N SER A 372 -23.01 -2.69 12.02
CA SER A 372 -22.47 -2.43 13.35
C SER A 372 -21.09 -1.77 13.26
N PRO A 373 -20.91 -0.56 13.84
CA PRO A 373 -19.60 0.08 13.89
C PRO A 373 -18.60 -0.66 14.79
N ARG A 374 -19.04 -1.71 15.51
CA ARG A 374 -18.17 -2.55 16.35
C ARG A 374 -17.43 -3.65 15.55
N ASN A 375 -17.62 -3.71 14.23
CA ASN A 375 -17.02 -4.68 13.34
C ASN A 375 -16.29 -3.99 12.18
N LEU A 376 -15.52 -2.93 12.48
CA LEU A 376 -14.75 -2.19 11.47
C LEU A 376 -13.62 -3.06 10.91
N LYS A 377 -13.30 -2.83 9.64
CA LYS A 377 -12.04 -3.26 9.04
C LYS A 377 -10.93 -2.26 9.38
N ILE A 378 -10.05 -2.62 10.30
CA ILE A 378 -8.95 -1.76 10.75
C ILE A 378 -7.77 -1.94 9.79
N TRP A 379 -7.58 -1.00 8.87
CA TRP A 379 -6.48 -0.96 7.90
C TRP A 379 -6.00 0.46 7.61
N GLY A 380 -6.85 1.45 7.90
CA GLY A 380 -6.68 2.84 7.54
C GLY A 380 -5.58 3.55 8.32
N PHE A 381 -5.31 4.77 7.90
CA PHE A 381 -4.35 5.65 8.55
C PHE A 381 -4.93 6.37 9.77
N TRP A 382 -6.24 6.36 9.95
CA TRP A 382 -7.00 6.93 11.07
C TRP A 382 -8.43 6.36 11.09
N ASN A 383 -9.25 6.79 12.05
CA ASN A 383 -10.69 6.60 12.04
C ASN A 383 -11.35 7.97 12.22
N ILE A 384 -11.83 8.59 11.15
CA ILE A 384 -12.39 9.96 11.21
C ILE A 384 -13.69 10.05 12.03
N LEU A 385 -14.35 8.93 12.28
CA LEU A 385 -15.56 8.84 13.10
C LEU A 385 -15.26 8.29 14.50
N GLY A 386 -14.03 8.45 14.98
CA GLY A 386 -13.60 7.94 16.29
C GLY A 386 -14.39 8.52 17.45
N GLU A 387 -14.64 9.82 17.45
CA GLU A 387 -15.44 10.51 18.47
C GLU A 387 -16.92 10.10 18.37
N GLU A 388 -17.51 10.10 17.18
CA GLU A 388 -18.94 9.82 16.95
C GLU A 388 -19.33 8.39 17.28
N LEU A 389 -18.47 7.42 16.88
CA LEU A 389 -18.80 5.99 17.03
C LEU A 389 -18.38 5.42 18.39
N PHE A 390 -17.24 5.92 18.94
CA PHE A 390 -16.62 5.29 20.11
C PHE A 390 -16.39 6.26 21.28
N GLY A 391 -16.64 7.56 21.09
CA GLY A 391 -16.34 8.59 22.08
C GLY A 391 -14.84 8.78 22.32
N ASP A 392 -14.01 8.41 21.34
CA ASP A 392 -12.55 8.47 21.43
C ASP A 392 -11.94 9.22 20.23
N LYS A 393 -11.76 10.52 20.43
CA LYS A 393 -11.15 11.40 19.43
C LYS A 393 -9.68 11.05 19.11
N SER A 394 -9.00 10.30 19.94
CA SER A 394 -7.62 9.89 19.67
C SER A 394 -7.50 8.94 18.47
N LEU A 395 -8.58 8.24 18.12
CA LEU A 395 -8.65 7.39 16.94
C LEU A 395 -8.59 8.16 15.61
N GLU A 396 -8.93 9.45 15.64
CA GLU A 396 -8.87 10.33 14.47
C GLU A 396 -7.44 10.80 14.14
N ALA A 397 -6.50 10.63 15.07
CA ALA A 397 -5.12 11.03 14.86
C ALA A 397 -4.45 10.14 13.79
N PRO A 398 -3.62 10.72 12.89
CA PRO A 398 -2.87 9.92 11.93
C PRO A 398 -1.97 8.89 12.60
N LYS A 399 -2.05 7.64 12.17
CA LYS A 399 -1.14 6.57 12.58
C LYS A 399 0.27 6.82 11.99
N PRO A 400 1.34 6.30 12.59
CA PRO A 400 2.71 6.48 12.09
C PRO A 400 2.89 6.12 10.61
N SER A 401 2.20 5.09 10.11
CA SER A 401 2.27 4.67 8.70
C SER A 401 1.80 5.74 7.71
N PHE A 402 0.89 6.64 8.11
CA PHE A 402 0.49 7.77 7.27
C PHE A 402 1.67 8.68 6.93
N TYR A 403 2.56 8.94 7.90
CA TYR A 403 3.70 9.83 7.69
C TYR A 403 4.58 9.37 6.52
N SER A 404 5.00 8.11 6.54
CA SER A 404 5.85 7.55 5.48
C SER A 404 5.11 7.44 4.15
N TRP A 405 3.84 6.99 4.17
CA TRP A 405 3.03 6.88 2.96
C TRP A 405 2.77 8.24 2.31
N ALA A 406 2.49 9.26 3.10
CA ALA A 406 2.29 10.62 2.61
C ALA A 406 3.53 11.18 1.90
N LEU A 407 4.74 10.87 2.38
CA LEU A 407 5.98 11.23 1.70
C LEU A 407 6.14 10.49 0.37
N MET A 408 5.87 9.18 0.36
CA MET A 408 5.97 8.36 -0.85
C MET A 408 4.93 8.74 -1.90
N SER A 409 3.72 9.13 -1.50
CA SER A 409 2.69 9.59 -2.41
C SER A 409 2.99 11.00 -2.95
N ARG A 410 3.26 11.97 -2.05
CA ARG A 410 3.48 13.36 -2.42
C ARG A 410 4.67 13.58 -3.34
N TYR A 411 5.79 12.90 -3.07
CA TYR A 411 7.08 13.16 -3.72
C TYR A 411 7.46 12.18 -4.82
N PHE A 412 6.57 11.23 -5.12
CA PHE A 412 6.55 10.44 -6.36
C PHE A 412 5.23 10.69 -7.09
N PRO A 413 5.01 11.94 -7.53
CA PRO A 413 3.72 12.39 -8.02
C PRO A 413 3.39 11.79 -9.39
N ARG A 414 2.10 11.86 -9.74
CA ARG A 414 1.64 11.47 -11.07
C ARG A 414 2.39 12.23 -12.18
N GLY A 415 2.79 11.47 -13.20
CA GLY A 415 3.50 11.99 -14.37
C GLY A 415 5.01 12.07 -14.21
N CYS A 416 5.55 11.76 -13.00
CA CYS A 416 7.00 11.68 -12.86
C CYS A 416 7.59 10.47 -13.60
N ASP A 417 8.84 10.59 -14.00
CA ASP A 417 9.64 9.47 -14.48
C ASP A 417 10.40 8.84 -13.31
N ILE A 418 10.30 7.53 -13.15
CA ILE A 418 11.09 6.78 -12.19
C ILE A 418 12.48 6.56 -12.79
N LEU A 419 13.50 6.96 -12.04
CA LEU A 419 14.89 6.94 -12.46
C LEU A 419 15.63 5.75 -11.87
N LYS A 420 16.58 5.23 -12.64
CA LYS A 420 17.48 4.19 -12.16
C LYS A 420 18.40 4.71 -11.07
N VAL A 421 18.48 3.95 -9.98
CA VAL A 421 19.42 4.16 -8.88
C VAL A 421 20.53 3.13 -9.00
N ASP A 422 21.73 3.59 -9.37
CA ASP A 422 22.93 2.76 -9.42
C ASP A 422 23.56 2.72 -8.02
N ALA A 423 23.51 1.55 -7.39
CA ALA A 423 24.11 1.28 -6.09
C ALA A 423 24.64 -0.17 -6.05
N PRO A 424 25.68 -0.46 -5.30
CA PRO A 424 26.03 -1.84 -5.01
C PRO A 424 24.86 -2.55 -4.31
N PRO A 425 24.63 -3.84 -4.57
CA PRO A 425 23.63 -4.59 -3.84
C PRO A 425 23.99 -4.64 -2.35
N VAL A 426 23.09 -4.15 -1.50
CA VAL A 426 23.25 -4.11 -0.05
C VAL A 426 21.97 -4.60 0.60
N GLU A 427 22.10 -5.67 1.37
CA GLU A 427 20.99 -6.18 2.17
C GLU A 427 20.50 -5.14 3.19
N GLY A 428 19.21 -5.07 3.38
CA GLY A 428 18.60 -4.13 4.33
C GLY A 428 18.39 -2.72 3.79
N LEU A 429 18.60 -2.46 2.49
CA LEU A 429 18.30 -1.18 1.85
C LEU A 429 17.34 -1.34 0.66
N ARG A 430 16.42 -0.38 0.51
CA ARG A 430 15.64 -0.14 -0.70
C ARG A 430 15.73 1.33 -1.07
N MET A 431 15.75 1.62 -2.36
CA MET A 431 15.90 2.97 -2.89
C MET A 431 15.02 3.16 -4.12
N ALA A 432 14.49 4.36 -4.27
CA ALA A 432 13.83 4.80 -5.50
C ALA A 432 14.16 6.27 -5.76
N ALA A 433 14.12 6.67 -7.03
CA ALA A 433 14.28 8.05 -7.43
C ALA A 433 13.29 8.40 -8.55
N ALA A 434 12.91 9.67 -8.59
CA ALA A 434 12.00 10.19 -9.61
C ALA A 434 12.43 11.56 -10.12
N CYS A 435 11.96 11.91 -11.33
CA CYS A 435 12.12 13.22 -11.92
C CYS A 435 10.79 13.73 -12.49
N LEU A 436 10.44 14.98 -12.20
CA LEU A 436 9.32 15.69 -12.82
C LEU A 436 9.76 17.12 -13.12
N ASP A 437 9.67 17.54 -14.37
CA ASP A 437 10.04 18.89 -14.83
C ASP A 437 11.45 19.33 -14.39
N GLY A 438 12.40 18.37 -14.38
CA GLY A 438 13.80 18.59 -14.00
C GLY A 438 14.04 18.63 -12.49
N ARG A 439 13.01 18.53 -11.66
CA ARG A 439 13.09 18.38 -10.20
C ARG A 439 13.15 16.91 -9.82
N ARG A 440 13.78 16.59 -8.71
CA ARG A 440 14.07 15.20 -8.34
C ARG A 440 13.65 14.87 -6.91
N THR A 441 13.29 13.62 -6.75
CA THR A 441 13.15 12.96 -5.45
C THR A 441 14.07 11.76 -5.39
N PHE A 442 14.65 11.53 -4.23
CA PHE A 442 15.35 10.29 -3.87
C PHE A 442 14.89 9.85 -2.50
N ALA A 443 14.44 8.63 -2.40
CA ALA A 443 14.07 8.01 -1.13
C ALA A 443 14.89 6.74 -0.88
N VAL A 444 15.28 6.54 0.37
CA VAL A 444 16.00 5.34 0.82
C VAL A 444 15.43 4.86 2.14
N VAL A 445 15.08 3.58 2.21
CA VAL A 445 14.70 2.86 3.44
C VAL A 445 15.85 1.97 3.86
N ASN A 446 16.24 2.09 5.12
CA ASN A 446 17.17 1.19 5.79
C ASN A 446 16.39 0.33 6.78
N PHE A 447 16.18 -0.94 6.44
CA PHE A 447 15.51 -1.92 7.32
C PHE A 447 16.50 -2.90 7.97
N SER A 448 17.78 -2.51 8.06
CA SER A 448 18.81 -3.23 8.80
C SER A 448 18.93 -2.72 10.24
N GLU A 449 19.67 -3.44 11.08
CA GLU A 449 19.86 -3.14 12.51
C GLU A 449 20.93 -2.07 12.78
N SER A 450 21.52 -1.46 11.73
CA SER A 450 22.59 -0.47 11.89
C SER A 450 22.44 0.68 10.90
N ASP A 451 22.87 1.86 11.32
CA ASP A 451 22.90 3.03 10.44
C ASP A 451 23.72 2.75 9.17
N ARG A 452 23.33 3.35 8.06
CA ARG A 452 24.05 3.29 6.80
C ARG A 452 24.52 4.70 6.39
N ILE A 453 25.75 4.79 5.90
CA ILE A 453 26.29 6.06 5.38
C ILE A 453 26.34 5.97 3.86
N LEU A 454 25.60 6.86 3.19
CA LEU A 454 25.58 6.99 1.74
C LEU A 454 26.33 8.23 1.29
N ASP A 455 27.05 8.10 0.18
CA ASP A 455 27.57 9.21 -0.64
C ASP A 455 26.74 9.22 -1.92
N ALA A 456 25.65 10.01 -1.91
CA ALA A 456 24.63 9.99 -2.94
C ALA A 456 24.85 11.12 -3.96
N ALA A 457 25.05 10.76 -5.21
CA ALA A 457 25.13 11.68 -6.34
C ALA A 457 23.73 11.94 -6.89
N ILE A 458 23.14 13.08 -6.48
CA ILE A 458 21.80 13.52 -6.86
C ILE A 458 21.83 15.04 -7.03
N PRO A 459 21.58 15.59 -8.23
CA PRO A 459 21.46 17.03 -8.39
C PRO A 459 20.13 17.55 -7.79
N LEU A 460 20.24 18.46 -6.82
CA LEU A 460 19.10 19.14 -6.19
C LEU A 460 19.30 20.66 -6.19
N SER A 461 18.22 21.42 -6.26
CA SER A 461 18.24 22.88 -6.27
C SER A 461 17.26 23.46 -5.24
N GLY A 462 17.75 23.67 -4.01
CA GLY A 462 16.97 24.27 -2.94
C GLY A 462 15.97 23.31 -2.30
N GLY A 463 16.29 22.01 -2.29
CA GLY A 463 15.43 20.94 -1.81
C GLY A 463 15.29 20.87 -0.29
N VAL A 464 14.52 19.87 0.14
CA VAL A 464 14.22 19.57 1.54
C VAL A 464 14.57 18.11 1.86
N ARG A 465 14.76 17.82 3.15
CA ARG A 465 14.96 16.46 3.68
C ARG A 465 13.87 16.12 4.67
N TYR A 466 13.28 14.95 4.49
CA TYR A 466 12.40 14.31 5.45
C TYR A 466 13.07 13.07 6.03
N GLU A 467 12.73 12.76 7.26
CA GLU A 467 13.12 11.54 7.94
C GLU A 467 11.92 10.90 8.61
N TYR A 468 11.78 9.60 8.43
CA TYR A 468 10.83 8.78 9.15
C TYR A 468 11.62 7.82 10.03
N VAL A 469 11.73 8.17 11.32
CA VAL A 469 12.51 7.46 12.33
C VAL A 469 11.68 7.35 13.59
N GLU A 470 11.62 6.19 14.21
CA GLU A 470 10.79 5.96 15.39
C GLU A 470 11.06 6.97 16.50
N GLY A 471 9.99 7.61 16.97
CA GLY A 471 10.06 8.67 17.99
C GLY A 471 10.63 10.02 17.51
N ALA A 472 10.93 10.18 16.22
CA ALA A 472 11.52 11.38 15.64
C ALA A 472 10.90 11.77 14.28
N CYS A 473 9.59 11.62 14.13
CA CYS A 473 8.84 12.04 12.94
C CYS A 473 8.23 13.43 13.19
N PRO A 474 8.85 14.53 12.77
CA PRO A 474 8.33 15.86 13.03
C PRO A 474 7.07 16.11 12.18
N THR A 475 6.03 16.63 12.84
CA THR A 475 4.76 17.02 12.23
C THR A 475 4.40 18.44 12.60
N ASP A 476 3.53 19.05 11.80
CA ASP A 476 2.87 20.31 12.15
C ASP A 476 1.67 20.08 13.11
N ALA A 477 0.87 21.13 13.30
CA ALA A 477 -0.29 21.09 14.18
C ALA A 477 -1.41 20.15 13.69
N ASP A 478 -1.46 19.88 12.39
CA ASP A 478 -2.45 19.00 11.75
C ASP A 478 -1.96 17.54 11.65
N GLY A 479 -0.76 17.25 12.21
CA GLY A 479 -0.14 15.93 12.16
C GLY A 479 0.53 15.59 10.83
N LEU A 480 0.75 16.61 9.96
CA LEU A 480 1.35 16.41 8.64
C LEU A 480 2.88 16.47 8.71
N PRO A 481 3.60 15.66 7.90
CA PRO A 481 5.05 15.65 7.86
C PRO A 481 5.67 17.02 7.58
N VAL A 482 6.69 17.42 8.38
CA VAL A 482 7.50 18.62 8.12
C VAL A 482 8.96 18.23 7.88
N PRO A 483 9.70 18.95 7.01
CA PRO A 483 11.07 18.61 6.70
C PRO A 483 12.01 18.88 7.88
N VAL A 484 12.98 17.98 8.09
CA VAL A 484 14.06 18.14 9.09
C VAL A 484 15.15 19.09 8.62
N ALA A 485 15.27 19.34 7.32
CA ALA A 485 16.20 20.30 6.75
C ALA A 485 15.65 20.90 5.44
N THR A 486 16.02 22.14 5.16
CA THR A 486 15.62 22.89 3.97
C THR A 486 16.84 23.53 3.29
N GLY A 487 16.66 24.00 2.02
CA GLY A 487 17.73 24.68 1.28
C GLY A 487 18.85 23.73 0.82
N ILE A 488 18.54 22.43 0.66
CA ILE A 488 19.51 21.43 0.21
C ILE A 488 19.78 21.63 -1.28
N GLY A 489 21.05 21.86 -1.62
CA GLY A 489 21.49 22.03 -3.00
C GLY A 489 22.81 21.36 -3.29
N GLY A 490 23.11 21.21 -4.58
CA GLY A 490 24.35 20.58 -5.06
C GLY A 490 24.12 19.22 -5.67
N ASN A 491 25.21 18.58 -6.11
CA ASN A 491 25.15 17.34 -6.89
C ASN A 491 25.51 16.10 -6.06
N ARG A 492 25.94 16.27 -4.81
CA ARG A 492 26.35 15.16 -3.94
C ARG A 492 25.97 15.43 -2.50
N HIS A 493 25.43 14.41 -1.85
CA HIS A 493 24.91 14.50 -0.50
C HIS A 493 25.45 13.33 0.34
N LYS A 494 26.05 13.65 1.48
CA LYS A 494 26.40 12.66 2.48
C LYS A 494 25.21 12.46 3.40
N LEU A 495 24.64 11.26 3.38
CA LEU A 495 23.46 10.89 4.15
C LEU A 495 23.82 9.84 5.19
N THR A 496 23.36 10.04 6.41
CA THR A 496 23.19 8.94 7.36
C THR A 496 21.74 8.50 7.27
N VAL A 497 21.51 7.23 6.98
CA VAL A 497 20.18 6.61 6.99
C VAL A 497 20.10 5.76 8.26
N PRO A 498 19.32 6.18 9.25
CA PRO A 498 19.20 5.47 10.51
C PRO A 498 18.75 4.03 10.33
N ALA A 499 19.17 3.15 11.23
CA ALA A 499 18.61 1.81 11.33
C ALA A 499 17.10 1.87 11.44
N GLN A 500 16.38 0.98 10.78
CA GLN A 500 14.93 0.97 10.72
C GLN A 500 14.34 2.37 10.42
N GLY A 501 14.84 3.04 9.37
CA GLY A 501 14.44 4.42 9.04
C GLY A 501 14.34 4.69 7.55
N LEU A 502 13.59 5.75 7.18
CA LEU A 502 13.51 6.29 5.82
C LEU A 502 14.08 7.70 5.80
N VAL A 503 14.88 7.99 4.78
CA VAL A 503 15.30 9.34 4.42
C VAL A 503 14.82 9.66 3.02
N LEU A 504 14.19 10.82 2.86
CA LEU A 504 13.75 11.34 1.57
C LEU A 504 14.35 12.72 1.33
N LEU A 505 14.98 12.87 0.18
CA LEU A 505 15.47 14.16 -0.34
C LEU A 505 14.66 14.54 -1.56
N THR A 506 14.21 15.79 -1.66
CA THR A 506 13.45 16.26 -2.81
C THR A 506 13.58 17.75 -3.01
N ASP A 507 13.53 18.21 -4.27
CA ASP A 507 13.27 19.59 -4.64
C ASP A 507 11.95 19.72 -5.43
N MET A 508 11.13 18.65 -5.44
CA MET A 508 9.73 18.71 -5.89
C MET A 508 8.87 19.51 -4.89
N PRO A 509 7.81 20.21 -5.34
CA PRO A 509 6.98 21.06 -4.50
C PRO A 509 6.01 20.30 -3.60
#